data_2322f252b3147983309aa297433125cf
#
_entry.id   2322f252b3147983309aa297433125cf
#
_cell.length_a   1.000
_cell.length_b   1.000
_cell.length_c   1.000
_cell.angle_alpha   90.00
_cell.angle_beta   90.00
_cell.angle_gamma   90.00
#
_symmetry.space_group_name_H-M   'P 1'
#
loop_
_entity.id
_entity.type
_entity.pdbx_description
1 polymer ?
#
loop_
_entity_poly.entity_id
_entity_poly.type
_entity_poly.pdbx_seq_one_letter_code
_entity_poly.pdbx_strand_id
1 'polypeptide(L)'
;DIPTILDASEKVLSRRPRVAVLKGRNNHICLHKVRGGSTRTKGQDALVPGADLVVAAADDGREVEAAPESTLGAEVVMLREWAEKQVEESGLGDRDDAPAHTPLAWAQVSVPANECLGVQRCPFGSECLSEAAREQARNADLVVTNHAMLAIDALNGGRVLPEHDTVIIDEAHELVNR
;
A
#
# COMPACT_ATOMS: atom_id res chain seq x y z
N ASP A 1 21.48 3.79 9.65
CA ASP A 1 21.39 2.56 8.87
C ASP A 1 20.88 1.43 9.77
N ILE A 2 19.66 0.94 9.49
CA ILE A 2 18.96 -0.09 10.30
C ILE A 2 19.79 -1.38 10.44
N PRO A 3 20.38 -1.95 9.37
CA PRO A 3 21.22 -3.13 9.49
C PRO A 3 22.36 -2.98 10.51
N THR A 4 23.06 -1.86 10.50
CA THR A 4 24.16 -1.58 11.44
C THR A 4 23.69 -1.53 12.90
N ILE A 5 22.52 -0.94 13.15
CA ILE A 5 21.90 -0.90 14.48
C ILE A 5 21.51 -2.30 14.94
N LEU A 6 20.96 -3.12 14.05
CA LEU A 6 20.60 -4.50 14.36
C LEU A 6 21.81 -5.35 14.72
N ASP A 7 22.88 -5.24 13.94
CA ASP A 7 24.14 -5.99 14.18
C ASP A 7 24.81 -5.57 15.50
N ALA A 8 24.74 -4.29 15.85
CA ALA A 8 25.22 -3.79 17.14
C ALA A 8 24.33 -4.29 18.30
N SER A 9 23.02 -4.25 18.11
CA SER A 9 22.03 -4.67 19.12
C SER A 9 22.09 -6.17 19.41
N GLU A 10 22.37 -7.00 18.41
CA GLU A 10 22.50 -8.45 18.57
C GLU A 10 23.61 -8.82 19.58
N LYS A 11 24.71 -8.08 19.58
CA LYS A 11 25.83 -8.28 20.51
C LYS A 11 25.45 -7.99 21.96
N VAL A 12 24.51 -7.06 22.17
CA VAL A 12 24.06 -6.65 23.51
C VAL A 12 22.90 -7.51 24.00
N LEU A 13 21.96 -7.82 23.12
CA LEU A 13 20.71 -8.50 23.46
C LEU A 13 20.79 -10.03 23.35
N SER A 14 21.92 -10.58 22.88
CA SER A 14 22.11 -12.02 22.60
C SER A 14 21.09 -12.59 21.61
N ARG A 15 20.38 -11.74 20.89
CA ARG A 15 19.48 -12.07 19.79
C ARG A 15 19.34 -10.89 18.84
N ARG A 16 19.04 -11.16 17.58
CA ARG A 16 18.75 -10.13 16.60
C ARG A 16 17.33 -9.59 16.81
N PRO A 17 17.15 -8.28 17.01
CA PRO A 17 15.81 -7.69 17.12
C PRO A 17 15.01 -7.86 15.83
N ARG A 18 13.71 -8.08 15.97
CA ARG A 18 12.79 -8.09 14.84
C ARG A 18 12.40 -6.64 14.52
N VAL A 19 12.53 -6.27 13.26
CA VAL A 19 12.19 -4.94 12.76
C VAL A 19 11.04 -5.03 11.79
N ALA A 20 10.11 -4.11 11.88
CA ALA A 20 9.05 -3.92 10.89
C ALA A 20 8.96 -2.47 10.45
N VAL A 21 8.60 -2.25 9.19
CA VAL A 21 8.24 -0.94 8.65
C VAL A 21 6.73 -0.87 8.56
N LEU A 22 6.13 0.11 9.24
CA LEU A 22 4.68 0.32 9.21
C LEU A 22 4.33 1.58 8.46
N LYS A 23 3.63 1.42 7.36
CA LYS A 23 3.15 2.49 6.48
C LYS A 23 1.61 2.57 6.47
N GLY A 24 1.07 3.66 5.96
CA GLY A 24 -0.36 3.79 5.73
C GLY A 24 -0.87 2.79 4.67
N ARG A 25 -2.18 2.46 4.71
CA ARG A 25 -2.80 1.45 3.83
C ARG A 25 -2.59 1.70 2.34
N ASN A 26 -2.53 2.95 1.92
CA ASN A 26 -2.29 3.35 0.53
C ASN A 26 -0.87 3.01 0.02
N ASN A 27 0.03 2.58 0.89
CA ASN A 27 1.35 2.08 0.52
C ASN A 27 1.38 0.55 0.32
N HIS A 28 0.24 -0.11 0.43
CA HIS A 28 0.12 -1.55 0.16
C HIS A 28 -0.90 -1.79 -0.93
N ILE A 29 -0.63 -2.78 -1.79
CA ILE A 29 -1.57 -3.18 -2.82
C ILE A 29 -2.83 -3.79 -2.19
N CYS A 30 -3.98 -3.51 -2.75
CA CYS A 30 -5.28 -3.94 -2.22
C CYS A 30 -5.86 -5.08 -3.06
N LEU A 31 -5.89 -6.29 -2.52
CA LEU A 31 -6.43 -7.46 -3.22
C LEU A 31 -7.90 -7.30 -3.64
N HIS A 32 -8.70 -6.54 -2.87
CA HIS A 32 -10.06 -6.25 -3.24
C HIS A 32 -10.16 -5.44 -4.55
N LYS A 33 -9.29 -4.43 -4.73
CA LYS A 33 -9.21 -3.69 -6.01
C LYS A 33 -8.60 -4.52 -7.12
N VAL A 34 -7.57 -5.29 -6.83
CA VAL A 34 -6.88 -6.16 -7.80
C VAL A 34 -7.81 -7.20 -8.38
N ARG A 35 -8.62 -7.86 -7.54
CA ARG A 35 -9.52 -8.95 -7.94
C ARG A 35 -10.92 -8.47 -8.35
N GLY A 36 -11.08 -7.20 -8.68
CA GLY A 36 -12.30 -6.64 -9.27
C GLY A 36 -13.37 -6.20 -8.29
N GLY A 37 -13.02 -6.04 -7.01
CA GLY A 37 -13.92 -5.45 -6.02
C GLY A 37 -14.09 -3.95 -6.27
N SER A 38 -15.33 -3.48 -6.41
CA SER A 38 -15.64 -2.07 -6.44
C SER A 38 -15.72 -1.52 -5.00
N THR A 39 -14.86 -0.59 -4.66
CA THR A 39 -15.00 0.21 -3.44
C THR A 39 -16.01 1.35 -3.61
N ARG A 40 -16.76 1.35 -4.73
CA ARG A 40 -17.74 2.38 -5.03
C ARG A 40 -18.82 2.41 -3.95
N THR A 41 -18.78 3.42 -3.12
CA THR A 41 -19.96 3.94 -2.45
C THR A 41 -20.95 4.41 -3.53
N LYS A 42 -22.18 3.91 -3.49
CA LYS A 42 -23.28 4.40 -4.35
C LYS A 42 -23.32 5.93 -4.26
N GLY A 43 -22.94 6.63 -5.33
CA GLY A 43 -23.05 8.08 -5.42
C GLY A 43 -21.90 8.81 -6.11
N GLN A 44 -20.84 8.14 -6.53
CA GLN A 44 -19.77 8.75 -7.32
C GLN A 44 -19.64 8.04 -8.68
N ASP A 45 -20.62 8.27 -9.55
CA ASP A 45 -20.43 8.21 -11.00
C ASP A 45 -19.64 9.45 -11.44
N ALA A 46 -18.39 9.53 -10.99
CA ALA A 46 -17.47 10.52 -11.49
C ALA A 46 -16.56 9.81 -12.50
N LEU A 47 -16.97 9.92 -13.77
CA LEU A 47 -16.15 10.03 -14.96
C LEU A 47 -14.67 9.73 -14.71
N VAL A 48 -14.24 8.53 -15.05
CA VAL A 48 -12.88 8.33 -15.53
C VAL A 48 -12.91 8.87 -16.97
N PRO A 49 -12.33 10.03 -17.29
CA PRO A 49 -12.25 10.49 -18.67
C PRO A 49 -11.29 9.53 -19.37
N GLY A 50 -11.83 8.67 -20.22
CA GLY A 50 -11.02 7.78 -21.04
C GLY A 50 -11.48 6.32 -21.16
N ALA A 51 -12.42 5.85 -20.32
CA ALA A 51 -12.91 4.46 -20.43
C ALA A 51 -13.98 4.26 -21.52
N ASP A 52 -14.65 5.32 -21.96
CA ASP A 52 -15.74 5.24 -22.93
C ASP A 52 -15.31 5.59 -24.38
N LEU A 53 -14.01 5.84 -24.61
CA LEU A 53 -13.52 6.23 -25.94
C LEU A 53 -13.06 5.04 -26.81
N VAL A 54 -13.20 3.81 -26.34
CA VAL A 54 -12.73 2.62 -27.10
C VAL A 54 -13.85 1.91 -27.87
N VAL A 55 -15.12 2.28 -27.71
CA VAL A 55 -16.24 1.55 -28.35
C VAL A 55 -16.92 2.28 -29.52
N ALA A 56 -16.54 3.52 -29.82
CA ALA A 56 -17.24 4.33 -30.84
C ALA A 56 -16.43 4.67 -32.09
N ALA A 57 -15.34 3.95 -32.39
CA ALA A 57 -14.56 4.18 -33.63
C ALA A 57 -14.24 2.88 -34.38
N ALA A 58 -15.26 2.10 -34.66
CA ALA A 58 -15.15 0.96 -35.54
C ALA A 58 -16.20 1.07 -36.65
N ASP A 59 -16.02 2.03 -37.54
CA ASP A 59 -16.52 1.94 -38.92
C ASP A 59 -16.03 3.11 -39.81
N ASP A 60 -14.75 3.19 -40.05
CA ASP A 60 -14.20 3.97 -41.15
C ASP A 60 -12.79 3.48 -41.51
N GLY A 61 -12.68 2.37 -42.13
CA GLY A 61 -11.61 1.81 -42.97
C GLY A 61 -10.22 2.44 -43.03
N ARG A 62 -9.82 3.24 -42.04
CA ARG A 62 -8.46 3.72 -41.83
C ARG A 62 -7.76 2.79 -40.87
N GLU A 63 -6.65 2.19 -41.32
CA GLU A 63 -5.65 1.63 -40.43
C GLU A 63 -5.21 2.73 -39.46
N VAL A 64 -5.87 2.80 -38.31
CA VAL A 64 -5.37 3.55 -37.17
C VAL A 64 -4.20 2.76 -36.67
N GLU A 65 -3.00 3.26 -36.94
CA GLU A 65 -1.78 2.84 -36.28
C GLU A 65 -2.11 2.71 -34.78
N ALA A 66 -2.07 1.48 -34.23
CA ALA A 66 -2.53 1.21 -32.89
C ALA A 66 -1.83 2.17 -31.94
N ALA A 67 -2.60 3.08 -31.36
CA ALA A 67 -2.09 3.91 -30.28
C ALA A 67 -1.46 2.97 -29.24
N PRO A 68 -0.26 3.25 -28.69
CA PRO A 68 0.39 2.37 -27.74
C PRO A 68 -0.64 2.07 -26.64
N GLU A 69 -0.96 0.80 -26.46
CA GLU A 69 -1.84 0.32 -25.38
C GLU A 69 -1.50 1.13 -24.16
N SER A 70 -2.47 1.82 -23.57
CA SER A 70 -2.17 2.90 -22.63
C SER A 70 -1.18 2.34 -21.60
N THR A 71 -0.03 2.95 -21.45
CA THR A 71 1.03 2.53 -20.51
C THR A 71 0.44 2.27 -19.12
N LEU A 72 -0.61 3.00 -18.77
CA LEU A 72 -1.41 2.81 -17.56
C LEU A 72 -2.06 1.41 -17.46
N GLY A 73 -2.68 0.93 -18.53
CA GLY A 73 -3.31 -0.40 -18.54
C GLY A 73 -2.28 -1.51 -18.34
N ALA A 74 -1.15 -1.42 -19.02
CA ALA A 74 -0.04 -2.37 -18.87
C ALA A 74 0.55 -2.35 -17.45
N GLU A 75 0.76 -1.16 -16.87
CA GLU A 75 1.22 -1.02 -15.49
C GLU A 75 0.22 -1.65 -14.48
N VAL A 76 -1.08 -1.42 -14.66
CA VAL A 76 -2.10 -2.01 -13.77
C VAL A 76 -2.12 -3.53 -13.88
N VAL A 77 -1.99 -4.11 -15.08
CA VAL A 77 -1.91 -5.57 -15.27
C VAL A 77 -0.68 -6.12 -14.56
N MET A 78 0.48 -5.52 -14.77
CA MET A 78 1.74 -5.91 -14.11
C MET A 78 1.63 -5.84 -12.58
N LEU A 79 1.03 -4.78 -12.03
CA LEU A 79 0.82 -4.66 -10.59
C LEU A 79 -0.14 -5.72 -10.05
N ARG A 80 -1.16 -6.12 -10.81
CA ARG A 80 -2.08 -7.21 -10.44
C ARG A 80 -1.37 -8.56 -10.38
N GLU A 81 -0.56 -8.87 -11.38
CA GLU A 81 0.24 -10.09 -11.40
C GLU A 81 1.25 -10.12 -10.24
N TRP A 82 1.89 -8.98 -9.96
CA TRP A 82 2.77 -8.85 -8.82
C TRP A 82 2.05 -9.04 -7.48
N ALA A 83 0.82 -8.55 -7.34
CA ALA A 83 0.03 -8.73 -6.13
C ALA A 83 -0.25 -10.21 -5.83
N GLU A 84 -0.56 -11.02 -6.83
CA GLU A 84 -0.78 -12.45 -6.64
C GLU A 84 0.51 -13.16 -6.19
N LYS A 85 1.65 -12.80 -6.74
CA LYS A 85 2.96 -13.29 -6.27
C LYS A 85 3.22 -12.91 -4.82
N GLN A 86 2.87 -11.68 -4.41
CA GLN A 86 3.02 -11.27 -3.01
C GLN A 86 2.18 -12.13 -2.06
N VAL A 87 1.00 -12.57 -2.46
CA VAL A 87 0.18 -13.50 -1.67
C VAL A 87 0.86 -14.87 -1.56
N GLU A 88 1.34 -15.42 -2.68
CA GLU A 88 2.00 -16.73 -2.73
C GLU A 88 3.30 -16.76 -1.89
N GLU A 89 4.08 -15.69 -1.94
CA GLU A 89 5.37 -15.54 -1.26
C GLU A 89 5.25 -15.04 0.18
N SER A 90 4.04 -14.81 0.68
CA SER A 90 3.80 -14.19 2.00
C SER A 90 4.45 -12.81 2.14
N GLY A 91 4.52 -12.07 1.05
CA GLY A 91 5.01 -10.69 1.01
C GLY A 91 4.01 -9.70 1.63
N LEU A 92 4.38 -8.43 1.64
CA LEU A 92 3.57 -7.36 2.23
C LEU A 92 2.89 -6.46 1.20
N GLY A 93 3.21 -6.64 -0.08
CA GLY A 93 2.69 -5.82 -1.16
C GLY A 93 3.01 -4.33 -1.00
N ASP A 94 4.17 -4.01 -0.45
CA ASP A 94 4.62 -2.63 -0.23
C ASP A 94 4.93 -1.97 -1.58
N ARG A 95 4.52 -0.72 -1.71
CA ARG A 95 4.71 0.09 -2.91
C ARG A 95 6.18 0.24 -3.31
N ASP A 96 7.08 0.33 -2.33
CA ASP A 96 8.50 0.54 -2.59
C ASP A 96 9.17 -0.71 -3.19
N ASP A 97 8.57 -1.89 -2.98
CA ASP A 97 9.02 -3.16 -3.54
C ASP A 97 8.33 -3.49 -4.87
N ALA A 98 7.34 -2.68 -5.26
CA ALA A 98 6.56 -2.93 -6.47
C ALA A 98 7.37 -2.65 -7.75
N PRO A 99 7.05 -3.32 -8.86
CA PRO A 99 7.60 -2.99 -10.18
C PRO A 99 7.40 -1.50 -10.51
N ALA A 100 8.25 -0.95 -11.38
CA ALA A 100 8.16 0.45 -11.79
C ALA A 100 6.74 0.79 -12.29
N HIS A 101 6.15 1.83 -11.73
CA HIS A 101 4.76 2.23 -12.00
C HIS A 101 4.57 3.73 -11.80
N THR A 102 3.54 4.27 -12.44
CA THR A 102 3.10 5.64 -12.21
C THR A 102 2.23 5.76 -10.94
N PRO A 103 2.16 6.93 -10.30
CA PRO A 103 1.23 7.16 -9.19
C PRO A 103 -0.23 6.89 -9.57
N LEU A 104 -0.60 7.10 -10.84
CA LEU A 104 -1.94 6.86 -11.35
C LEU A 104 -2.26 5.36 -11.41
N ALA A 105 -1.32 4.53 -11.86
CA ALA A 105 -1.46 3.07 -11.84
C ALA A 105 -1.56 2.53 -10.42
N TRP A 106 -0.72 3.04 -9.50
CA TRP A 106 -0.80 2.65 -8.09
C TRP A 106 -2.17 2.97 -7.46
N ALA A 107 -2.75 4.12 -7.76
CA ALA A 107 -4.07 4.50 -7.27
C ALA A 107 -5.19 3.55 -7.73
N GLN A 108 -5.01 2.83 -8.86
CA GLN A 108 -5.99 1.84 -9.33
C GLN A 108 -5.96 0.55 -8.51
N VAL A 109 -4.85 0.23 -7.86
CA VAL A 109 -4.64 -1.04 -7.14
C VAL A 109 -4.46 -0.87 -5.63
N SER A 110 -4.42 0.35 -5.13
CA SER A 110 -4.30 0.66 -3.69
C SER A 110 -5.57 1.34 -3.15
N VAL A 111 -5.70 1.43 -1.84
CA VAL A 111 -6.86 2.04 -1.19
C VAL A 111 -6.42 2.86 0.03
N PRO A 112 -6.92 4.09 0.20
CA PRO A 112 -6.70 4.86 1.42
C PRO A 112 -7.50 4.28 2.60
N ALA A 113 -7.13 4.63 3.83
CA ALA A 113 -7.73 4.04 5.03
C ALA A 113 -9.23 4.31 5.16
N ASN A 114 -9.71 5.46 4.70
CA ASN A 114 -11.13 5.87 4.74
C ASN A 114 -12.01 5.11 3.74
N GLU A 115 -11.43 4.54 2.68
CA GLU A 115 -12.15 3.75 1.67
C GLU A 115 -12.03 2.23 1.91
N CYS A 116 -11.12 1.82 2.79
CA CYS A 116 -10.90 0.41 3.08
C CYS A 116 -12.08 -0.18 3.84
N LEU A 117 -12.58 -1.34 3.39
CA LEU A 117 -13.69 -2.05 4.04
C LEU A 117 -13.34 -2.58 5.43
N GLY A 118 -12.05 -2.72 5.75
CA GLY A 118 -11.56 -3.37 6.96
C GLY A 118 -11.63 -4.89 6.88
N VAL A 119 -10.82 -5.57 7.71
CA VAL A 119 -10.64 -7.03 7.69
C VAL A 119 -11.96 -7.80 7.77
N GLN A 120 -12.88 -7.38 8.65
CA GLN A 120 -14.11 -8.11 8.91
C GLN A 120 -15.13 -8.05 7.75
N ARG A 121 -15.09 -7.00 6.93
CA ARG A 121 -16.05 -6.81 5.83
C ARG A 121 -15.46 -7.07 4.46
N CYS A 122 -14.12 -7.12 4.36
CA CYS A 122 -13.44 -7.35 3.12
C CYS A 122 -13.42 -8.86 2.80
N PRO A 123 -13.88 -9.29 1.61
CA PRO A 123 -13.82 -10.71 1.23
C PRO A 123 -12.39 -11.29 1.20
N PHE A 124 -11.38 -10.42 1.09
CA PHE A 124 -9.96 -10.78 1.12
C PHE A 124 -9.27 -10.36 2.43
N GLY A 125 -10.03 -10.23 3.52
CA GLY A 125 -9.51 -9.77 4.80
C GLY A 125 -8.43 -10.69 5.38
N SER A 126 -8.59 -12.01 5.22
CA SER A 126 -7.63 -13.02 5.68
C SER A 126 -6.30 -13.02 4.91
N GLU A 127 -6.29 -12.54 3.67
CA GLU A 127 -5.12 -12.45 2.79
C GLU A 127 -4.60 -11.00 2.69
N CYS A 128 -5.12 -10.08 3.50
CA CYS A 128 -4.86 -8.65 3.36
C CYS A 128 -3.40 -8.31 3.66
N LEU A 129 -2.65 -7.89 2.65
CA LEU A 129 -1.22 -7.58 2.74
C LEU A 129 -0.94 -6.40 3.69
N SER A 130 -1.80 -5.39 3.72
CA SER A 130 -1.70 -4.29 4.70
C SER A 130 -1.94 -4.75 6.15
N GLU A 131 -2.77 -5.76 6.40
CA GLU A 131 -2.94 -6.33 7.73
C GLU A 131 -1.79 -7.25 8.11
N ALA A 132 -1.22 -7.98 7.14
CA ALA A 132 0.01 -8.74 7.35
C ALA A 132 1.17 -7.82 7.82
N ALA A 133 1.33 -6.65 7.18
CA ALA A 133 2.31 -5.65 7.61
C ALA A 133 2.04 -5.14 9.04
N ARG A 134 0.78 -4.92 9.40
CA ARG A 134 0.40 -4.53 10.76
C ARG A 134 0.66 -5.63 11.78
N GLU A 135 0.43 -6.87 11.41
CA GLU A 135 0.72 -8.01 12.29
C GLU A 135 2.22 -8.19 12.51
N GLN A 136 3.03 -8.01 11.46
CA GLN A 136 4.49 -7.97 11.61
C GLN A 136 4.93 -6.86 12.56
N ALA A 137 4.35 -5.67 12.43
CA ALA A 137 4.66 -4.54 13.31
C ALA A 137 4.29 -4.82 14.78
N ARG A 138 3.15 -5.47 15.06
CA ARG A 138 2.77 -5.87 16.43
C ARG A 138 3.75 -6.86 17.06
N ASN A 139 4.38 -7.68 16.25
CA ASN A 139 5.32 -8.71 16.70
C ASN A 139 6.79 -8.26 16.62
N ALA A 140 7.06 -7.02 16.22
CA ALA A 140 8.40 -6.46 16.10
C ALA A 140 8.91 -5.89 17.44
N ASP A 141 10.22 -5.89 17.60
CA ASP A 141 10.89 -5.24 18.72
C ASP A 141 11.20 -3.75 18.40
N LEU A 142 11.29 -3.43 17.11
CA LEU A 142 11.48 -2.07 16.59
C LEU A 142 10.52 -1.85 15.40
N VAL A 143 9.72 -0.80 15.49
CA VAL A 143 8.85 -0.39 14.39
C VAL A 143 9.35 0.93 13.81
N VAL A 144 9.60 0.94 12.51
CA VAL A 144 9.94 2.15 11.77
C VAL A 144 8.68 2.66 11.07
N THR A 145 8.38 3.93 11.28
CA THR A 145 7.20 4.57 10.67
C THR A 145 7.49 6.03 10.34
N ASN A 146 6.57 6.70 9.69
CA ASN A 146 6.72 8.12 9.37
C ASN A 146 5.95 9.03 10.35
N HIS A 147 6.29 10.31 10.37
CA HIS A 147 5.67 11.32 11.23
C HIS A 147 4.14 11.41 11.06
N ALA A 148 3.63 11.18 9.84
CA ALA A 148 2.19 11.21 9.61
C ALA A 148 1.46 10.07 10.35
N MET A 149 2.03 8.87 10.37
CA MET A 149 1.46 7.74 11.12
C MET A 149 1.52 8.00 12.63
N LEU A 150 2.61 8.57 13.14
CA LEU A 150 2.72 8.95 14.54
C LEU A 150 1.69 10.02 14.93
N ALA A 151 1.49 11.03 14.10
CA ALA A 151 0.48 12.06 14.33
C ALA A 151 -0.95 11.47 14.30
N ILE A 152 -1.25 10.60 13.35
CA ILE A 152 -2.54 9.90 13.26
C ILE A 152 -2.76 9.04 14.50
N ASP A 153 -1.75 8.36 14.98
CA ASP A 153 -1.83 7.53 16.19
C ASP A 153 -2.16 8.37 17.41
N ALA A 154 -1.45 9.48 17.62
CA ALA A 154 -1.72 10.41 18.70
C ALA A 154 -3.16 10.97 18.67
N LEU A 155 -3.66 11.33 17.48
CA LEU A 155 -5.04 11.83 17.29
C LEU A 155 -6.09 10.74 17.53
N ASN A 156 -5.76 9.48 17.36
CA ASN A 156 -6.66 8.33 17.58
C ASN A 156 -6.46 7.64 18.94
N GLY A 157 -5.75 8.29 19.86
CA GLY A 157 -5.56 7.78 21.21
C GLY A 157 -4.70 6.52 21.28
N GLY A 158 -3.63 6.42 20.48
CA GLY A 158 -2.66 5.33 20.52
C GLY A 158 -3.19 3.99 19.99
N ARG A 159 -4.06 4.01 18.98
CA ARG A 159 -4.71 2.78 18.45
C ARG A 159 -4.23 2.36 17.06
N VAL A 160 -3.34 3.13 16.46
CA VAL A 160 -2.88 2.92 15.09
C VAL A 160 -1.54 2.21 15.05
N LEU A 161 -0.62 2.63 15.91
CA LEU A 161 0.67 1.97 16.11
C LEU A 161 0.55 0.86 17.15
N PRO A 162 1.44 -0.16 17.13
CA PRO A 162 1.56 -1.11 18.24
C PRO A 162 1.91 -0.42 19.55
N GLU A 163 1.58 -1.04 20.69
CA GLU A 163 2.01 -0.56 22.00
C GLU A 163 3.55 -0.41 22.03
N HIS A 164 4.01 0.71 22.58
CA HIS A 164 5.43 1.05 22.64
C HIS A 164 5.73 1.93 23.86
N ASP A 165 6.92 1.75 24.43
CA ASP A 165 7.36 2.50 25.60
C ASP A 165 8.25 3.69 25.21
N THR A 166 8.84 3.66 24.02
CA THR A 166 9.83 4.66 23.58
C THR A 166 9.61 5.05 22.14
N VAL A 167 9.70 6.35 21.87
CA VAL A 167 9.65 6.91 20.51
C VAL A 167 10.96 7.65 20.25
N ILE A 168 11.60 7.35 19.13
CA ILE A 168 12.75 8.09 18.62
C ILE A 168 12.30 8.85 17.37
N ILE A 169 12.40 10.17 17.42
CA ILE A 169 11.97 11.04 16.33
C ILE A 169 13.21 11.58 15.62
N ASP A 170 13.43 11.13 14.41
CA ASP A 170 14.42 11.70 13.50
C ASP A 170 13.82 12.92 12.78
N GLU A 171 14.63 13.91 12.42
CA GLU A 171 14.19 15.16 11.78
C GLU A 171 12.97 15.80 12.50
N ALA A 172 13.04 15.89 13.83
CA ALA A 172 11.92 16.33 14.67
C ALA A 172 11.35 17.71 14.30
N HIS A 173 12.13 18.55 13.60
CA HIS A 173 11.67 19.85 13.10
C HIS A 173 10.59 19.72 12.03
N GLU A 174 10.53 18.61 11.29
CA GLU A 174 9.48 18.32 10.32
C GLU A 174 8.12 18.02 10.98
N LEU A 175 8.13 17.55 12.22
CA LEU A 175 6.90 17.22 12.95
C LEU A 175 6.04 18.44 13.27
N VAL A 176 6.67 19.62 13.43
CA VAL A 176 5.98 20.87 13.78
C VAL A 176 5.28 21.50 12.58
N ASN A 177 5.70 21.16 11.38
CA ASN A 177 5.19 21.74 10.12
C ASN A 177 4.09 20.90 9.46
N ARG A 178 3.61 19.86 10.11
CA ARG A 178 2.53 18.96 9.64
C ARG A 178 1.35 18.97 10.62
#